data_86550189b89d93ef312fd47917d40dc5
#
_entry.id   86550189b89d93ef312fd47917d40dc5
#
_cell.length_a   1.000
_cell.length_b   1.000
_cell.length_c   1.000
_cell.angle_alpha   90.00
_cell.angle_beta   90.00
_cell.angle_gamma   90.00
#
_symmetry.space_group_name_H-M   'P 1'
#
loop_
_entity.id
_entity.type
_entity.pdbx_description
1 polymer ?
#
loop_
_entity_poly.entity_id
_entity_poly.type
_entity_poly.pdbx_seq_one_letter_code
_entity_poly.pdbx_strand_id
1 'polypeptide(L)'
;ANATLGVSLAVARCAAATLGMELYQYIGGTNAKVLPTPMMNIMNGGKHADSTLSVQEFMIMPVGAKSFTECVRMCCEIYHNLKKVLKAKGLATGVGDEGGFAPNVKDEDEALALIMDAIVAAGYKPGEEVCLALDVAATEMYDEAKKIGQEGKYHFWKIGVTKTCEEM
;
A
#
# COMPACT_ATOMS: atom_id res chain seq x y z
N ALA A 1 22.53 4.55 -5.77
CA ALA A 1 21.86 4.19 -4.50
C ALA A 1 21.92 2.67 -4.23
N ASN A 2 21.53 1.82 -5.18
CA ASN A 2 21.44 0.36 -5.01
C ASN A 2 22.76 -0.31 -4.62
N ALA A 3 23.89 0.08 -5.24
CA ALA A 3 25.20 -0.47 -4.90
C ALA A 3 25.59 -0.13 -3.44
N THR A 4 25.40 1.11 -3.01
CA THR A 4 25.67 1.55 -1.63
C THR A 4 24.77 0.81 -0.64
N LEU A 5 23.48 0.65 -0.97
CA LEU A 5 22.54 -0.10 -0.16
C LEU A 5 22.93 -1.58 -0.07
N GLY A 6 23.33 -2.19 -1.20
CA GLY A 6 23.77 -3.59 -1.23
C GLY A 6 24.96 -3.85 -0.32
N VAL A 7 25.97 -2.99 -0.34
CA VAL A 7 27.14 -3.08 0.56
C VAL A 7 26.72 -2.87 2.01
N SER A 8 25.90 -1.88 2.31
CA SER A 8 25.40 -1.61 3.67
C SER A 8 24.66 -2.82 4.25
N LEU A 9 23.76 -3.43 3.46
CA LEU A 9 23.03 -4.64 3.88
C LEU A 9 23.97 -5.84 4.10
N ALA A 10 24.95 -6.03 3.20
CA ALA A 10 25.91 -7.11 3.34
C ALA A 10 26.76 -6.96 4.60
N VAL A 11 27.24 -5.75 4.89
CA VAL A 11 28.04 -5.45 6.11
C VAL A 11 27.21 -5.71 7.36
N ALA A 12 25.96 -5.24 7.41
CA ALA A 12 25.09 -5.44 8.58
C ALA A 12 24.81 -6.94 8.83
N ARG A 13 24.55 -7.72 7.76
CA ARG A 13 24.34 -9.17 7.85
C ARG A 13 25.61 -9.90 8.31
N CYS A 14 26.76 -9.54 7.77
CA CYS A 14 28.04 -10.12 8.14
C CYS A 14 28.35 -9.85 9.63
N ALA A 15 28.17 -8.61 10.08
CA ALA A 15 28.38 -8.24 11.48
C ALA A 15 27.46 -9.01 12.42
N ALA A 16 26.16 -9.11 12.11
CA ALA A 16 25.21 -9.89 12.91
C ALA A 16 25.63 -11.36 12.99
N ALA A 17 25.97 -12.00 11.87
CA ALA A 17 26.41 -13.38 11.82
C ALA A 17 27.72 -13.61 12.63
N THR A 18 28.68 -12.69 12.54
CA THR A 18 29.95 -12.77 13.29
C THR A 18 29.71 -12.71 14.80
N LEU A 19 28.69 -11.96 15.24
CA LEU A 19 28.32 -11.84 16.64
C LEU A 19 27.35 -12.94 17.12
N GLY A 20 26.93 -13.86 16.23
CA GLY A 20 25.94 -14.89 16.56
C GLY A 20 24.54 -14.30 16.85
N MET A 21 24.21 -13.15 16.26
CA MET A 21 22.95 -12.44 16.47
C MET A 21 22.07 -12.51 15.22
N GLU A 22 20.74 -12.48 15.42
CA GLU A 22 19.81 -12.20 14.32
C GLU A 22 19.94 -10.75 13.86
N LEU A 23 19.70 -10.49 12.58
CA LEU A 23 19.87 -9.15 11.98
C LEU A 23 19.03 -8.09 12.69
N TYR A 24 17.79 -8.41 13.05
CA TYR A 24 16.91 -7.47 13.76
C TYR A 24 17.45 -7.11 15.16
N GLN A 25 18.09 -8.04 15.84
CA GLN A 25 18.73 -7.80 17.15
C GLN A 25 19.96 -6.91 17.01
N TYR A 26 20.78 -7.18 15.99
CA TYR A 26 21.97 -6.37 15.68
C TYR A 26 21.61 -4.91 15.38
N ILE A 27 20.59 -4.68 14.55
CA ILE A 27 20.16 -3.32 14.15
C ILE A 27 19.36 -2.65 15.26
N GLY A 28 18.42 -3.35 15.86
CA GLY A 28 17.44 -2.77 16.79
C GLY A 28 17.85 -2.82 18.27
N GLY A 29 18.92 -3.54 18.60
CA GLY A 29 19.41 -3.69 19.96
C GLY A 29 18.46 -4.48 20.87
N THR A 30 18.61 -4.32 22.18
CA THR A 30 17.90 -5.11 23.21
C THR A 30 16.39 -4.89 23.23
N ASN A 31 15.90 -3.80 22.66
CA ASN A 31 14.48 -3.43 22.61
C ASN A 31 13.76 -3.85 21.30
N ALA A 32 14.43 -4.50 20.37
CA ALA A 32 13.84 -5.00 19.15
C ALA A 32 12.98 -6.25 19.42
N LYS A 33 11.80 -6.06 20.00
CA LYS A 33 10.90 -7.15 20.46
C LYS A 33 9.50 -7.06 19.90
N VAL A 34 9.17 -5.99 19.16
CA VAL A 34 7.83 -5.72 18.69
C VAL A 34 7.81 -5.77 17.17
N LEU A 35 6.97 -6.62 16.59
CA LEU A 35 6.66 -6.59 15.18
C LEU A 35 5.67 -5.44 14.90
N PRO A 36 5.89 -4.64 13.85
CA PRO A 36 4.93 -3.61 13.46
C PRO A 36 3.63 -4.23 12.94
N THR A 37 2.53 -3.47 13.02
CA THR A 37 1.33 -3.79 12.27
C THR A 37 1.66 -3.74 10.78
N PRO A 38 1.40 -4.81 10.01
CA PRO A 38 1.71 -4.81 8.58
C PRO A 38 0.81 -3.84 7.82
N MET A 39 1.38 -3.17 6.82
CA MET A 39 0.65 -2.46 5.78
C MET A 39 0.63 -3.36 4.54
N MET A 40 -0.51 -3.97 4.25
CA MET A 40 -0.65 -4.86 3.10
C MET A 40 -1.23 -4.11 1.92
N ASN A 41 -0.47 -4.00 0.84
CA ASN A 41 -0.94 -3.43 -0.41
C ASN A 41 -1.92 -4.40 -1.08
N ILE A 42 -3.16 -3.93 -1.34
CA ILE A 42 -4.24 -4.76 -1.91
C ILE A 42 -4.84 -4.20 -3.19
N MET A 43 -4.54 -2.91 -3.50
CA MET A 43 -4.94 -2.29 -4.78
C MET A 43 -3.86 -1.32 -5.25
N ASN A 44 -3.55 -1.35 -6.53
CA ASN A 44 -2.49 -0.56 -7.15
C ASN A 44 -3.00 0.39 -8.23
N GLY A 45 -2.34 1.52 -8.32
CA GLY A 45 -2.49 2.50 -9.39
C GLY A 45 -1.14 3.12 -9.75
N GLY A 46 -1.14 4.41 -10.07
CA GLY A 46 0.06 5.14 -10.41
C GLY A 46 0.80 4.56 -11.62
N LYS A 47 2.12 4.53 -11.54
CA LYS A 47 3.00 3.91 -12.54
C LYS A 47 3.17 2.40 -12.37
N HIS A 48 2.77 1.86 -11.23
CA HIS A 48 2.93 0.44 -10.86
C HIS A 48 1.78 -0.45 -11.34
N ALA A 49 0.75 0.14 -11.98
CA ALA A 49 -0.38 -0.60 -12.51
C ALA A 49 -0.97 0.04 -13.77
N ASP A 50 -1.40 -0.81 -14.70
CA ASP A 50 -2.20 -0.37 -15.84
C ASP A 50 -3.68 -0.32 -15.40
N SER A 51 -4.02 0.75 -14.68
CA SER A 51 -5.36 1.02 -14.15
C SER A 51 -5.70 2.50 -14.29
N THR A 52 -6.92 2.88 -13.97
CA THR A 52 -7.37 4.28 -13.99
C THR A 52 -6.97 5.09 -12.76
N LEU A 53 -6.40 4.46 -11.74
CA LEU A 53 -6.01 5.09 -10.48
C LEU A 53 -4.66 5.82 -10.61
N SER A 54 -4.58 7.04 -10.09
CA SER A 54 -3.34 7.83 -10.02
C SER A 54 -2.59 7.64 -8.70
N VAL A 55 -3.29 7.31 -7.61
CA VAL A 55 -2.66 6.90 -6.34
C VAL A 55 -2.00 5.53 -6.50
N GLN A 56 -0.75 5.40 -6.03
CA GLN A 56 0.10 4.25 -6.31
C GLN A 56 -0.31 3.01 -5.52
N GLU A 57 -0.52 3.13 -4.19
CA GLU A 57 -0.83 2.01 -3.32
C GLU A 57 -2.00 2.31 -2.38
N PHE A 58 -2.91 1.36 -2.31
CA PHE A 58 -3.98 1.32 -1.31
C PHE A 58 -3.74 0.12 -0.40
N MET A 59 -3.49 0.40 0.86
CA MET A 59 -3.10 -0.60 1.85
C MET A 59 -4.13 -0.75 2.96
N ILE A 60 -4.17 -1.93 3.56
CA ILE A 60 -4.92 -2.21 4.79
C ILE A 60 -3.97 -2.48 5.94
N MET A 61 -4.36 -2.03 7.13
CA MET A 61 -3.63 -2.20 8.39
C MET A 61 -4.56 -2.83 9.43
N PRO A 62 -4.37 -4.11 9.82
CA PRO A 62 -5.22 -4.79 10.79
C PRO A 62 -4.83 -4.42 12.23
N VAL A 63 -5.12 -3.20 12.63
CA VAL A 63 -4.75 -2.60 13.94
C VAL A 63 -5.44 -3.27 15.14
N GLY A 64 -6.59 -3.94 14.91
CA GLY A 64 -7.31 -4.67 15.94
C GLY A 64 -6.79 -6.08 16.22
N ALA A 65 -5.83 -6.58 15.43
CA ALA A 65 -5.28 -7.92 15.58
C ALA A 65 -4.38 -8.05 16.83
N LYS A 66 -4.44 -9.20 17.50
CA LYS A 66 -3.67 -9.45 18.73
C LYS A 66 -2.27 -10.04 18.48
N SER A 67 -1.96 -10.44 17.26
CA SER A 67 -0.67 -11.00 16.87
C SER A 67 -0.37 -10.74 15.41
N PHE A 68 0.90 -10.83 15.00
CA PHE A 68 1.31 -10.69 13.60
C PHE A 68 0.69 -11.78 12.71
N THR A 69 0.59 -13.01 13.21
CA THR A 69 -0.08 -14.11 12.49
C THR A 69 -1.55 -13.77 12.21
N GLU A 70 -2.23 -13.19 13.20
CA GLU A 70 -3.61 -12.73 13.06
C GLU A 70 -3.72 -11.58 12.05
N CYS A 71 -2.78 -10.63 12.09
CA CYS A 71 -2.69 -9.57 11.09
C CYS A 71 -2.67 -10.13 9.66
N VAL A 72 -1.77 -11.08 9.40
CA VAL A 72 -1.61 -11.69 8.07
C VAL A 72 -2.88 -12.44 7.66
N ARG A 73 -3.52 -13.18 8.58
CA ARG A 73 -4.77 -13.87 8.31
C ARG A 73 -5.88 -12.90 7.90
N MET A 74 -6.09 -11.84 8.68
CA MET A 74 -7.09 -10.79 8.39
C MET A 74 -6.83 -10.16 7.02
N CYS A 75 -5.59 -9.79 6.72
CA CYS A 75 -5.21 -9.24 5.42
C CYS A 75 -5.55 -10.20 4.26
N CYS A 76 -5.24 -11.48 4.39
CA CYS A 76 -5.55 -12.48 3.36
C CYS A 76 -7.06 -12.64 3.15
N GLU A 77 -7.84 -12.66 4.22
CA GLU A 77 -9.30 -12.77 4.14
C GLU A 77 -9.91 -11.55 3.45
N ILE A 78 -9.46 -10.35 3.78
CA ILE A 78 -9.91 -9.11 3.14
C ILE A 78 -9.52 -9.11 1.65
N TYR A 79 -8.27 -9.48 1.32
CA TYR A 79 -7.79 -9.56 -0.05
C TYR A 79 -8.67 -10.49 -0.91
N HIS A 80 -9.00 -11.68 -0.39
CA HIS A 80 -9.86 -12.63 -1.10
C HIS A 80 -11.32 -12.15 -1.21
N ASN A 81 -11.82 -11.40 -0.21
CA ASN A 81 -13.14 -10.78 -0.31
C ASN A 81 -13.13 -9.62 -1.31
N LEU A 82 -12.07 -8.80 -1.36
CA LEU A 82 -11.91 -7.75 -2.37
C LEU A 82 -11.97 -8.37 -3.79
N LYS A 83 -11.31 -9.50 -4.02
CA LYS A 83 -11.41 -10.21 -5.29
C LYS A 83 -12.85 -10.59 -5.66
N LYS A 84 -13.66 -11.02 -4.68
CA LYS A 84 -15.09 -11.34 -4.91
C LYS A 84 -15.90 -10.08 -5.21
N VAL A 85 -15.67 -9.01 -4.46
CA VAL A 85 -16.33 -7.69 -4.66
C VAL A 85 -16.07 -7.17 -6.07
N LEU A 86 -14.79 -7.17 -6.49
CA LEU A 86 -14.39 -6.74 -7.83
C LEU A 86 -15.08 -7.57 -8.92
N LYS A 87 -15.05 -8.92 -8.78
CA LYS A 87 -15.71 -9.83 -9.73
C LYS A 87 -17.23 -9.61 -9.80
N ALA A 88 -17.89 -9.40 -8.67
CA ALA A 88 -19.34 -9.14 -8.63
C ALA A 88 -19.73 -7.86 -9.37
N LYS A 89 -18.83 -6.88 -9.44
CA LYS A 89 -19.00 -5.64 -10.20
C LYS A 89 -18.47 -5.74 -11.64
N GLY A 90 -17.99 -6.89 -12.09
CA GLY A 90 -17.43 -7.07 -13.43
C GLY A 90 -16.07 -6.42 -13.65
N LEU A 91 -15.38 -6.06 -12.56
CA LEU A 91 -14.06 -5.42 -12.59
C LEU A 91 -12.93 -6.46 -12.71
N ALA A 92 -11.81 -6.03 -13.31
CA ALA A 92 -10.64 -6.86 -13.46
C ALA A 92 -10.01 -7.22 -12.10
N THR A 93 -9.49 -8.44 -12.00
CA THR A 93 -8.75 -8.94 -10.83
C THR A 93 -7.31 -9.32 -11.18
N GLY A 94 -6.75 -8.71 -12.22
CA GLY A 94 -5.32 -8.71 -12.48
C GLY A 94 -4.60 -7.90 -11.41
N VAL A 95 -3.32 -8.22 -11.17
CA VAL A 95 -2.51 -7.57 -10.15
C VAL A 95 -1.47 -6.65 -10.77
N GLY A 96 -1.14 -5.57 -10.08
CA GLY A 96 -0.01 -4.70 -10.40
C GLY A 96 1.33 -5.28 -9.92
N ASP A 97 2.39 -4.53 -10.12
CA ASP A 97 3.77 -4.95 -9.81
C ASP A 97 4.00 -5.26 -8.31
N GLU A 98 3.18 -4.70 -7.45
CA GLU A 98 3.27 -4.82 -5.99
C GLU A 98 2.21 -5.78 -5.39
N GLY A 99 1.51 -6.53 -6.24
CA GLY A 99 0.59 -7.60 -5.81
C GLY A 99 -0.83 -7.16 -5.47
N GLY A 100 -1.14 -5.86 -5.44
CA GLY A 100 -2.50 -5.33 -5.34
C GLY A 100 -3.28 -5.49 -6.64
N PHE A 101 -4.62 -5.58 -6.57
CA PHE A 101 -5.45 -5.58 -7.76
C PHE A 101 -5.37 -4.25 -8.52
N ALA A 102 -5.46 -4.29 -9.83
CA ALA A 102 -5.40 -3.14 -10.72
C ALA A 102 -6.71 -2.97 -11.53
N PRO A 103 -7.85 -2.70 -10.89
CA PRO A 103 -9.12 -2.54 -11.59
C PRO A 103 -9.20 -1.16 -12.26
N ASN A 104 -9.96 -1.10 -13.36
CA ASN A 104 -10.39 0.17 -13.93
C ASN A 104 -11.67 0.65 -13.22
N VAL A 105 -11.50 1.55 -12.29
CA VAL A 105 -12.58 2.20 -11.53
C VAL A 105 -12.69 3.67 -11.92
N LYS A 106 -13.75 4.31 -11.48
CA LYS A 106 -14.04 5.70 -11.86
C LYS A 106 -13.00 6.68 -11.30
N ASP A 107 -12.66 6.53 -10.03
CA ASP A 107 -11.76 7.41 -9.28
C ASP A 107 -11.23 6.70 -8.00
N GLU A 108 -10.42 7.41 -7.24
CA GLU A 108 -9.84 6.95 -5.98
C GLU A 108 -10.90 6.70 -4.91
N ASP A 109 -11.98 7.47 -4.89
CA ASP A 109 -13.07 7.31 -3.93
C ASP A 109 -13.81 5.98 -4.14
N GLU A 110 -14.04 5.58 -5.40
CA GLU A 110 -14.60 4.26 -5.70
C GLU A 110 -13.65 3.13 -5.28
N ALA A 111 -12.33 3.30 -5.47
CA ALA A 111 -11.34 2.33 -5.01
C ALA A 111 -11.40 2.14 -3.49
N LEU A 112 -11.45 3.23 -2.73
CA LEU A 112 -11.57 3.19 -1.28
C LEU A 112 -12.89 2.55 -0.83
N ALA A 113 -14.00 2.87 -1.49
CA ALA A 113 -15.30 2.26 -1.19
C ALA A 113 -15.30 0.74 -1.40
N LEU A 114 -14.66 0.25 -2.47
CA LEU A 114 -14.52 -1.18 -2.74
C LEU A 114 -13.69 -1.90 -1.66
N ILE A 115 -12.65 -1.26 -1.16
CA ILE A 115 -11.85 -1.79 -0.06
C ILE A 115 -12.65 -1.83 1.24
N MET A 116 -13.41 -0.77 1.54
CA MET A 116 -14.30 -0.74 2.70
C MET A 116 -15.36 -1.84 2.64
N ASP A 117 -15.98 -2.04 1.47
CA ASP A 117 -16.93 -3.15 1.23
C ASP A 117 -16.27 -4.52 1.48
N ALA A 118 -15.03 -4.68 1.06
CA ALA A 118 -14.28 -5.93 1.25
C ALA A 118 -13.94 -6.19 2.73
N ILE A 119 -13.60 -5.16 3.50
CA ILE A 119 -13.35 -5.26 4.95
C ILE A 119 -14.63 -5.73 5.66
N VAL A 120 -15.76 -5.10 5.35
CA VAL A 120 -17.08 -5.48 5.92
C VAL A 120 -17.47 -6.88 5.49
N ALA A 121 -17.29 -7.24 4.22
CA ALA A 121 -17.58 -8.58 3.71
C ALA A 121 -16.70 -9.68 4.33
N ALA A 122 -15.51 -9.33 4.81
CA ALA A 122 -14.64 -10.22 5.57
C ALA A 122 -15.06 -10.35 7.05
N GLY A 123 -16.03 -9.57 7.50
CA GLY A 123 -16.55 -9.59 8.88
C GLY A 123 -15.81 -8.67 9.85
N TYR A 124 -15.01 -7.73 9.34
CA TYR A 124 -14.24 -6.78 10.15
C TYR A 124 -14.86 -5.38 10.14
N LYS A 125 -14.51 -4.59 11.14
CA LYS A 125 -14.97 -3.20 11.30
C LYS A 125 -13.93 -2.21 10.77
N PRO A 126 -14.25 -1.48 9.67
CA PRO A 126 -13.37 -0.43 9.17
C PRO A 126 -13.17 0.68 10.20
N GLY A 127 -11.92 1.16 10.33
CA GLY A 127 -11.53 2.21 11.28
C GLY A 127 -11.31 1.76 12.72
N GLU A 128 -11.89 0.61 13.12
CA GLU A 128 -11.70 0.04 14.47
C GLU A 128 -10.71 -1.14 14.44
N GLU A 129 -10.97 -2.14 13.60
CA GLU A 129 -10.16 -3.35 13.50
C GLU A 129 -9.17 -3.27 12.33
N VAL A 130 -9.56 -2.59 11.26
CA VAL A 130 -8.74 -2.43 10.04
C VAL A 130 -8.77 -0.97 9.60
N CYS A 131 -7.61 -0.34 9.55
CA CYS A 131 -7.42 0.99 9.00
C CYS A 131 -6.92 0.93 7.55
N LEU A 132 -7.08 2.02 6.82
CA LEU A 132 -6.49 2.21 5.49
C LEU A 132 -5.20 3.00 5.60
N ALA A 133 -4.27 2.72 4.69
CA ALA A 133 -3.08 3.52 4.47
C ALA A 133 -2.87 3.70 2.97
N LEU A 134 -2.28 4.81 2.57
CA LEU A 134 -2.03 5.15 1.16
C LEU A 134 -0.56 5.50 0.97
N ASP A 135 0.02 5.01 -0.11
CA ASP A 135 1.18 5.64 -0.75
C ASP A 135 0.69 6.37 -2.00
N VAL A 136 0.63 7.68 -1.90
CA VAL A 136 0.09 8.53 -2.97
C VAL A 136 1.08 8.70 -4.11
N ALA A 137 2.39 8.58 -3.86
CA ALA A 137 3.47 8.93 -4.78
C ALA A 137 3.30 10.38 -5.32
N ALA A 138 3.10 11.31 -4.39
CA ALA A 138 2.69 12.69 -4.70
C ALA A 138 3.69 13.45 -5.59
N THR A 139 4.98 13.10 -5.58
CA THR A 139 5.99 13.68 -6.47
C THR A 139 5.63 13.48 -7.94
N GLU A 140 5.10 12.31 -8.29
CA GLU A 140 4.70 12.02 -9.67
C GLU A 140 3.50 12.87 -10.09
N MET A 141 2.50 13.00 -9.21
CA MET A 141 1.35 13.89 -9.45
C MET A 141 1.76 15.35 -9.61
N TYR A 142 2.75 15.79 -8.83
CA TYR A 142 3.32 17.13 -8.93
C TYR A 142 4.05 17.34 -10.26
N ASP A 143 4.87 16.36 -10.68
CA ASP A 143 5.59 16.42 -11.95
C ASP A 143 4.64 16.38 -13.16
N GLU A 144 3.56 15.62 -13.10
CA GLU A 144 2.51 15.61 -14.12
C GLU A 144 1.77 16.96 -14.18
N ALA A 145 1.52 17.61 -13.03
CA ALA A 145 0.94 18.95 -12.99
C ALA A 145 1.85 20.00 -13.65
N LYS A 146 3.17 19.91 -13.45
CA LYS A 146 4.14 20.78 -14.14
C LYS A 146 4.08 20.66 -15.66
N LYS A 147 3.95 19.43 -16.18
CA LYS A 147 3.90 19.19 -17.63
C LYS A 147 2.71 19.89 -18.31
N ILE A 148 1.62 20.09 -17.58
CA ILE A 148 0.42 20.80 -18.08
C ILE A 148 0.37 22.27 -17.64
N GLY A 149 1.47 22.84 -17.14
CA GLY A 149 1.57 24.25 -16.73
C GLY A 149 0.84 24.60 -15.44
N GLN A 150 0.57 23.62 -14.57
CA GLN A 150 -0.09 23.82 -13.26
C GLN A 150 0.86 23.56 -12.10
N GLU A 151 2.01 24.20 -12.11
CA GLU A 151 3.01 24.11 -11.05
C GLU A 151 2.41 24.49 -9.68
N GLY A 152 2.78 23.77 -8.63
CA GLY A 152 2.25 23.97 -7.27
C GLY A 152 0.95 23.18 -6.99
N LYS A 153 0.48 22.39 -7.94
CA LYS A 153 -0.68 21.51 -7.80
C LYS A 153 -0.30 20.04 -7.99
N TYR A 154 -1.29 19.16 -7.84
CA TYR A 154 -1.19 17.71 -8.01
C TYR A 154 -2.17 17.25 -9.10
N HIS A 155 -1.66 16.62 -10.14
CA HIS A 155 -2.46 16.16 -11.26
C HIS A 155 -2.69 14.65 -11.20
N PHE A 156 -3.93 14.27 -11.01
CA PHE A 156 -4.40 12.87 -11.12
C PHE A 156 -4.54 12.55 -12.61
N TRP A 157 -3.42 12.26 -13.23
CA TRP A 157 -3.29 12.24 -14.70
C TRP A 157 -4.14 11.18 -15.38
N LYS A 158 -4.50 10.11 -14.67
CA LYS A 158 -5.30 9.04 -15.24
C LYS A 158 -6.78 9.37 -15.34
N ILE A 159 -7.27 10.26 -14.49
CA ILE A 159 -8.66 10.75 -14.51
C ILE A 159 -8.78 12.22 -14.94
N GLY A 160 -7.64 12.89 -15.21
CA GLY A 160 -7.61 14.27 -15.71
C GLY A 160 -8.00 15.34 -14.69
N VAL A 161 -7.95 15.07 -13.40
CA VAL A 161 -8.30 16.00 -12.31
C VAL A 161 -7.04 16.61 -11.71
N THR A 162 -7.05 17.94 -11.46
CA THR A 162 -5.96 18.63 -10.77
C THR A 162 -6.48 19.24 -9.48
N LYS A 163 -5.74 19.03 -8.39
CA LYS A 163 -6.07 19.49 -7.04
C LYS A 163 -4.97 20.38 -6.47
N THR A 164 -5.33 21.31 -5.59
CA THR A 164 -4.38 22.03 -4.73
C THR A 164 -3.97 21.13 -3.55
N CYS A 165 -3.02 21.59 -2.72
CA CYS A 165 -2.61 20.89 -1.51
C CYS A 165 -3.78 20.75 -0.52
N GLU A 166 -4.65 21.76 -0.44
CA GLU A 166 -5.81 21.77 0.46
C GLU A 166 -6.93 20.83 0.00
N GLU A 167 -7.00 20.54 -1.30
CA GLU A 167 -8.02 19.67 -1.90
C GLU A 167 -7.60 18.20 -1.93
N MET A 168 -6.32 17.93 -1.68
CA MET A 168 -5.77 16.58 -1.59
C MET A 168 -6.22 15.82 -0.34
#